data_e66786d000e5790c4929783d58075684
#
_entry.id   e66786d000e5790c4929783d58075684
#
_cell.length_a   1.000
_cell.length_b   1.000
_cell.length_c   1.000
_cell.angle_alpha   90.00
_cell.angle_beta   90.00
_cell.angle_gamma   90.00
#
_symmetry.space_group_name_H-M   'P 1'
#
loop_
_entity.id
_entity.type
_entity.pdbx_description
1 polymer ?
#
loop_
_entity_poly.entity_id
_entity_poly.type
_entity_poly.pdbx_seq_one_letter_code
_entity_poly.pdbx_strand_id
1 'polypeptide(L)'
;EIMITINAMGDTCPIPVVKTKKALEKLEKPDTVETLVDNEIAVENLKKMASQMGFAVSDSKISDSGYSVKITVDDIDKINDNKMSATNDKKISVAKANSIKTGADEMLSCNIKNSGEKVVVIKSEFMGEGDSELGKVLIKGFIYALSQQDELPQTMLFYNGGAKITSEGSESIEDLKALEEKGVKIFTCGTCLNYYGLTEKLCVGEATNMYEITKKMTEASLIVCP
;
A
#
# COMPACT_ATOMS: atom_id res chain seq x y z
N GLU A 1 -14.11 20.84 -21.57
CA GLU A 1 -13.67 19.55 -20.98
C GLU A 1 -12.16 19.56 -20.91
N ILE A 2 -11.62 19.58 -19.71
CA ILE A 2 -10.17 19.50 -19.50
C ILE A 2 -9.90 18.03 -19.18
N MET A 3 -9.61 17.23 -20.19
CA MET A 3 -9.22 15.83 -20.02
C MET A 3 -7.81 15.76 -19.41
N ILE A 4 -7.69 15.13 -18.24
CA ILE A 4 -6.38 14.90 -17.60
C ILE A 4 -5.74 13.68 -18.23
N THR A 5 -4.58 13.86 -18.88
CA THR A 5 -3.84 12.75 -19.49
C THR A 5 -2.63 12.37 -18.63
N ILE A 6 -2.51 11.09 -18.30
CA ILE A 6 -1.41 10.49 -17.52
C ILE A 6 -0.58 9.62 -18.46
N ASN A 7 0.71 9.90 -18.53
CA ASN A 7 1.63 9.02 -19.22
C ASN A 7 2.21 8.00 -18.23
N ALA A 8 1.88 6.74 -18.42
CA ALA A 8 2.38 5.59 -17.65
C ALA A 8 3.01 4.52 -18.58
N MET A 9 3.49 4.95 -19.75
CA MET A 9 4.26 4.10 -20.65
C MET A 9 5.58 3.72 -19.99
N GLY A 10 5.93 2.43 -19.98
CA GLY A 10 7.13 1.89 -19.32
C GLY A 10 6.99 1.69 -17.82
N ASP A 11 5.90 2.10 -17.21
CA ASP A 11 5.66 1.89 -15.78
C ASP A 11 5.20 0.44 -15.52
N THR A 12 5.81 -0.19 -14.53
CA THR A 12 5.39 -1.52 -14.05
C THR A 12 4.26 -1.41 -13.03
N CYS A 13 3.45 -2.47 -12.90
CA CYS A 13 2.46 -2.56 -11.83
C CYS A 13 3.14 -2.40 -10.45
N PRO A 14 2.59 -1.60 -9.49
CA PRO A 14 1.26 -0.97 -9.52
C PRO A 14 1.22 0.49 -9.97
N ILE A 15 2.32 1.04 -10.53
CA ILE A 15 2.49 2.48 -10.80
C ILE A 15 1.36 3.09 -11.64
N PRO A 16 0.93 2.49 -12.80
CA PRO A 16 -0.15 3.06 -13.60
C PRO A 16 -1.45 3.22 -12.80
N VAL A 17 -1.80 2.20 -12.02
CA VAL A 17 -3.02 2.18 -11.18
C VAL A 17 -2.98 3.28 -10.14
N VAL A 18 -1.85 3.43 -9.43
CA VAL A 18 -1.68 4.45 -8.38
C VAL A 18 -1.71 5.86 -8.97
N LYS A 19 -1.01 6.10 -10.08
CA LYS A 19 -1.03 7.41 -10.77
C LYS A 19 -2.45 7.81 -11.17
N THR A 20 -3.19 6.87 -11.75
CA THR A 20 -4.56 7.09 -12.19
C THR A 20 -5.50 7.33 -11.00
N LYS A 21 -5.41 6.51 -9.94
CA LYS A 21 -6.20 6.69 -8.72
C LYS A 21 -6.01 8.09 -8.13
N LYS A 22 -4.76 8.52 -7.97
CA LYS A 22 -4.44 9.87 -7.45
C LYS A 22 -4.97 11.01 -8.33
N ALA A 23 -5.02 10.83 -9.65
CA ALA A 23 -5.60 11.83 -10.54
C ALA A 23 -7.11 11.88 -10.41
N LEU A 24 -7.77 10.72 -10.29
CA LEU A 24 -9.21 10.65 -10.03
C LEU A 24 -9.58 11.34 -8.70
N GLU A 25 -8.80 11.10 -7.64
CA GLU A 25 -9.02 11.70 -6.30
C GLU A 25 -8.83 13.22 -6.24
N LYS A 26 -8.16 13.81 -7.22
CA LYS A 26 -7.96 15.26 -7.35
C LYS A 26 -9.02 15.96 -8.18
N LEU A 27 -9.96 15.23 -8.76
CA LEU A 27 -11.05 15.83 -9.52
C LEU A 27 -11.99 16.60 -8.58
N GLU A 28 -12.25 17.86 -8.90
CA GLU A 28 -13.19 18.73 -8.19
C GLU A 28 -14.57 18.79 -8.87
N LYS A 29 -14.67 18.29 -10.07
CA LYS A 29 -15.88 18.24 -10.90
C LYS A 29 -15.90 16.98 -11.75
N PRO A 30 -17.06 16.53 -12.25
CA PRO A 30 -17.14 15.43 -13.21
C PRO A 30 -16.22 15.68 -14.41
N ASP A 31 -15.35 14.71 -14.72
CA ASP A 31 -14.39 14.80 -15.81
C ASP A 31 -13.88 13.41 -16.22
N THR A 32 -13.03 13.34 -17.24
CA THR A 32 -12.42 12.11 -17.73
C THR A 32 -10.91 12.13 -17.51
N VAL A 33 -10.39 11.04 -16.94
CA VAL A 33 -8.95 10.80 -16.82
C VAL A 33 -8.54 9.77 -17.86
N GLU A 34 -7.60 10.13 -18.70
CA GLU A 34 -6.98 9.25 -19.70
C GLU A 34 -5.60 8.79 -19.21
N THR A 35 -5.35 7.48 -19.24
CA THR A 35 -4.05 6.91 -18.88
C THR A 35 -3.47 6.13 -20.05
N LEU A 36 -2.26 6.48 -20.46
CA LEU A 36 -1.52 5.82 -21.52
C LEU A 36 -0.62 4.73 -20.91
N VAL A 37 -0.72 3.50 -21.39
CA VAL A 37 0.07 2.35 -20.94
C VAL A 37 0.57 1.52 -22.13
N ASP A 38 1.58 0.69 -21.93
CA ASP A 38 2.27 -0.08 -22.97
C ASP A 38 2.01 -1.59 -22.93
N ASN A 39 1.13 -2.05 -22.05
CA ASN A 39 0.81 -3.48 -21.94
C ASN A 39 -0.65 -3.74 -21.54
N GLU A 40 -1.17 -4.88 -21.97
CA GLU A 40 -2.55 -5.29 -21.73
C GLU A 40 -2.86 -5.54 -20.23
N ILE A 41 -1.86 -5.99 -19.46
CA ILE A 41 -2.03 -6.23 -18.02
C ILE A 41 -2.34 -4.91 -17.30
N ALA A 42 -1.67 -3.82 -17.67
CA ALA A 42 -1.95 -2.51 -17.13
C ALA A 42 -3.37 -2.02 -17.51
N VAL A 43 -3.81 -2.27 -18.75
CA VAL A 43 -5.20 -1.98 -19.19
C VAL A 43 -6.21 -2.72 -18.30
N GLU A 44 -6.04 -4.02 -18.12
CA GLU A 44 -6.96 -4.83 -17.29
C GLU A 44 -6.98 -4.38 -15.83
N ASN A 45 -5.82 -4.04 -15.27
CA ASN A 45 -5.72 -3.52 -13.90
C ASN A 45 -6.45 -2.17 -13.73
N LEU A 46 -6.32 -1.26 -14.70
CA LEU A 46 -7.03 0.02 -14.71
C LEU A 46 -8.54 -0.17 -14.85
N LYS A 47 -8.97 -1.07 -15.74
CA LYS A 47 -10.40 -1.42 -15.91
C LYS A 47 -10.99 -2.00 -14.64
N LYS A 48 -10.27 -2.92 -13.99
CA LYS A 48 -10.68 -3.51 -12.73
C LYS A 48 -10.81 -2.47 -11.62
N MET A 49 -9.83 -1.58 -11.49
CA MET A 49 -9.89 -0.48 -10.54
C MET A 49 -11.09 0.44 -10.79
N ALA A 50 -11.29 0.89 -12.03
CA ALA A 50 -12.42 1.76 -12.38
C ALA A 50 -13.77 1.10 -12.08
N SER A 51 -13.93 -0.19 -12.40
CA SER A 51 -15.14 -0.97 -12.11
C SER A 51 -15.39 -1.10 -10.61
N GLN A 52 -14.34 -1.33 -9.80
CA GLN A 52 -14.45 -1.38 -8.34
C GLN A 52 -14.88 -0.03 -7.73
N MET A 53 -14.45 1.07 -8.34
CA MET A 53 -14.84 2.43 -7.93
C MET A 53 -16.21 2.85 -8.49
N GLY A 54 -16.85 2.03 -9.34
CA GLY A 54 -18.15 2.32 -9.94
C GLY A 54 -18.10 3.37 -11.04
N PHE A 55 -16.95 3.54 -11.72
CA PHE A 55 -16.77 4.47 -12.83
C PHE A 55 -16.87 3.78 -14.18
N ALA A 56 -17.36 4.52 -15.18
CA ALA A 56 -17.33 4.07 -16.57
C ALA A 56 -15.90 4.07 -17.11
N VAL A 57 -15.53 3.00 -17.82
CA VAL A 57 -14.19 2.84 -18.38
C VAL A 57 -14.28 2.37 -19.83
N SER A 58 -13.43 2.94 -20.68
CA SER A 58 -13.21 2.49 -22.05
C SER A 58 -11.72 2.44 -22.35
N ASP A 59 -11.32 1.55 -23.23
CA ASP A 59 -9.94 1.43 -23.69
C ASP A 59 -9.86 1.41 -25.20
N SER A 60 -8.73 1.84 -25.74
CA SER A 60 -8.43 1.79 -27.16
C SER A 60 -6.94 1.56 -27.39
N LYS A 61 -6.61 0.80 -28.42
CA LYS A 61 -5.23 0.63 -28.86
C LYS A 61 -4.83 1.85 -29.70
N ILE A 62 -3.73 2.51 -29.33
CA ILE A 62 -3.23 3.73 -29.97
C ILE A 62 -1.99 3.49 -30.84
N SER A 63 -1.26 2.37 -30.60
CA SER A 63 -0.12 1.91 -31.39
C SER A 63 0.09 0.41 -31.21
N ASP A 64 1.11 -0.17 -31.87
CA ASP A 64 1.39 -1.62 -31.75
C ASP A 64 1.62 -2.09 -30.30
N SER A 65 2.21 -1.23 -29.47
CA SER A 65 2.47 -1.48 -28.05
C SER A 65 1.88 -0.42 -27.13
N GLY A 66 0.91 0.39 -27.59
CA GLY A 66 0.34 1.47 -26.78
C GLY A 66 -1.16 1.38 -26.67
N TYR A 67 -1.68 1.66 -25.48
CA TYR A 67 -3.10 1.65 -25.13
C TYR A 67 -3.46 2.94 -24.40
N SER A 68 -4.68 3.46 -24.68
CA SER A 68 -5.31 4.53 -23.91
C SER A 68 -6.48 3.96 -23.13
N VAL A 69 -6.50 4.20 -21.82
CA VAL A 69 -7.62 3.85 -20.95
C VAL A 69 -8.25 5.14 -20.42
N LYS A 70 -9.54 5.33 -20.72
CA LYS A 70 -10.32 6.50 -20.29
C LYS A 70 -11.31 6.11 -19.21
N ILE A 71 -11.21 6.78 -18.07
CA ILE A 71 -12.09 6.58 -16.93
C ILE A 71 -12.91 7.86 -16.75
N THR A 72 -14.22 7.73 -16.87
CA THR A 72 -15.16 8.85 -16.78
C THR A 72 -15.82 8.85 -15.43
N VAL A 73 -15.70 9.97 -14.72
CA VAL A 73 -16.34 10.24 -13.44
C VAL A 73 -17.56 11.14 -13.68
N ASP A 74 -18.75 10.58 -13.57
CA ASP A 74 -19.99 11.30 -13.72
C ASP A 74 -20.46 11.97 -12.42
N ASP A 75 -20.01 11.44 -11.27
CA ASP A 75 -20.41 11.86 -9.95
C ASP A 75 -19.21 11.86 -8.99
N ILE A 76 -18.89 13.04 -8.46
CA ILE A 76 -17.78 13.25 -7.52
C ILE A 76 -18.07 12.64 -6.15
N ASP A 77 -19.33 12.53 -5.74
CA ASP A 77 -19.67 11.95 -4.44
C ASP A 77 -19.25 10.49 -4.34
N LYS A 78 -19.19 9.76 -5.45
CA LYS A 78 -18.64 8.39 -5.51
C LYS A 78 -17.14 8.32 -5.15
N ILE A 79 -16.37 9.37 -5.44
CA ILE A 79 -14.94 9.44 -5.03
C ILE A 79 -14.87 9.59 -3.50
N ASN A 80 -15.71 10.44 -2.92
CA ASN A 80 -15.75 10.68 -1.49
C ASN A 80 -16.25 9.45 -0.72
N ASP A 81 -17.27 8.76 -1.24
CA ASP A 81 -17.79 7.51 -0.66
C ASP A 81 -16.72 6.40 -0.68
N ASN A 82 -15.93 6.29 -1.75
CA ASN A 82 -14.81 5.35 -1.82
C ASN A 82 -13.68 5.70 -0.83
N LYS A 83 -13.45 6.99 -0.53
CA LYS A 83 -12.55 7.42 0.56
C LYS A 83 -13.12 7.06 1.94
N MET A 84 -14.42 7.21 2.16
CA MET A 84 -15.08 6.83 3.42
C MET A 84 -15.22 5.32 3.61
N SER A 85 -15.40 4.53 2.55
CA SER A 85 -15.45 3.06 2.61
C SER A 85 -14.11 2.46 3.01
N ALA A 86 -12.99 3.04 2.59
CA ALA A 86 -11.65 2.59 3.01
C ALA A 86 -11.44 2.77 4.54
N THR A 87 -12.20 3.66 5.18
CA THR A 87 -12.16 3.90 6.63
C THR A 87 -13.24 3.16 7.41
N ASN A 88 -14.25 2.55 6.74
CA ASN A 88 -15.46 2.01 7.39
C ASN A 88 -15.67 0.50 7.28
N ASP A 89 -14.74 -0.29 6.73
CA ASP A 89 -14.87 -1.75 6.67
C ASP A 89 -14.70 -2.44 8.05
N LYS A 90 -15.31 -1.87 9.10
CA LYS A 90 -15.50 -2.52 10.41
C LYS A 90 -16.86 -2.23 11.03
N LYS A 91 -17.96 -2.37 10.25
CA LYS A 91 -19.25 -2.72 10.85
C LYS A 91 -19.54 -4.19 10.59
N ILE A 92 -18.99 -5.03 11.46
CA ILE A 92 -19.44 -6.41 11.60
C ILE A 92 -20.90 -6.36 12.03
N SER A 93 -21.80 -6.84 11.16
CA SER A 93 -23.18 -7.10 11.49
C SER A 93 -23.24 -8.22 12.53
N VAL A 94 -23.42 -7.84 13.80
CA VAL A 94 -23.81 -8.79 14.83
C VAL A 94 -25.29 -9.10 14.64
N ALA A 95 -25.56 -10.30 14.12
CA ALA A 95 -26.91 -10.86 14.06
C ALA A 95 -27.46 -11.02 15.49
N LYS A 96 -28.73 -10.64 15.61
CA LYS A 96 -29.56 -10.73 16.83
C LYS A 96 -29.46 -12.10 17.51
N ALA A 97 -29.10 -12.11 18.77
CA ALA A 97 -29.47 -13.17 19.69
C ALA A 97 -30.24 -12.54 20.86
N ASN A 98 -31.36 -13.17 21.20
CA ASN A 98 -32.44 -12.72 22.06
C ASN A 98 -32.03 -12.45 23.51
N SER A 99 -32.73 -11.45 24.04
CA SER A 99 -32.96 -11.03 25.41
C SER A 99 -32.83 -12.07 26.53
N ILE A 100 -32.06 -11.69 27.57
CA ILE A 100 -32.46 -11.90 28.97
C ILE A 100 -32.08 -10.63 29.76
N LYS A 101 -33.09 -10.02 30.41
CA LYS A 101 -32.96 -8.88 31.31
C LYS A 101 -32.45 -9.37 32.67
N THR A 102 -31.50 -8.71 33.26
CA THR A 102 -31.48 -8.33 34.69
C THR A 102 -30.33 -7.36 34.99
N GLY A 103 -30.68 -6.20 35.47
CA GLY A 103 -30.14 -5.47 36.63
C GLY A 103 -28.77 -4.78 36.53
N ALA A 104 -28.86 -3.43 36.44
CA ALA A 104 -28.01 -2.42 37.10
C ALA A 104 -26.55 -2.22 36.64
N ASP A 105 -26.42 -0.99 36.05
CA ASP A 105 -25.30 -0.03 36.14
C ASP A 105 -23.86 -0.52 36.00
N GLU A 106 -23.35 -0.25 34.91
CA GLU A 106 -22.24 0.64 34.53
C GLU A 106 -21.94 0.39 33.05
N MET A 107 -22.36 1.32 32.23
CA MET A 107 -21.92 1.40 30.83
C MET A 107 -20.43 1.69 30.82
N LEU A 108 -19.60 0.65 30.91
CA LEU A 108 -18.25 0.71 30.39
C LEU A 108 -18.37 0.81 28.87
N SER A 109 -18.41 2.03 28.38
CA SER A 109 -18.16 2.34 26.99
C SER A 109 -16.74 1.88 26.69
N CYS A 110 -16.57 0.62 26.31
CA CYS A 110 -15.37 0.14 25.67
C CYS A 110 -15.28 0.81 24.29
N ASN A 111 -14.86 2.07 24.29
CA ASN A 111 -14.17 2.66 23.15
C ASN A 111 -12.85 1.91 23.04
N ILE A 112 -12.87 0.71 22.48
CA ILE A 112 -11.69 0.07 21.92
C ILE A 112 -11.38 0.91 20.66
N LYS A 113 -10.71 2.06 20.87
CA LYS A 113 -9.80 2.56 19.87
C LYS A 113 -8.80 1.43 19.67
N ASN A 114 -8.92 0.67 18.60
CA ASN A 114 -7.84 -0.19 18.12
C ASN A 114 -6.68 0.74 17.70
N SER A 115 -6.06 1.38 18.68
CA SER A 115 -4.87 2.22 18.53
C SER A 115 -3.60 1.37 18.60
N GLY A 116 -3.70 0.09 18.27
CA GLY A 116 -2.53 -0.75 18.23
C GLY A 116 -1.68 -0.47 16.98
N GLU A 117 -0.37 -0.59 17.15
CA GLU A 117 0.62 -0.33 16.12
C GLU A 117 0.48 -1.33 14.96
N LYS A 118 0.41 -0.83 13.70
CA LYS A 118 0.52 -1.65 12.50
C LYS A 118 2.00 -1.80 12.16
N VAL A 119 2.48 -3.03 12.09
CA VAL A 119 3.89 -3.35 11.81
C VAL A 119 3.99 -4.11 10.51
N VAL A 120 4.86 -3.66 9.62
CA VAL A 120 5.23 -4.40 8.40
C VAL A 120 6.58 -5.06 8.62
N VAL A 121 6.66 -6.37 8.35
CA VAL A 121 7.87 -7.16 8.55
C VAL A 121 8.37 -7.68 7.22
N ILE A 122 9.57 -7.26 6.82
CA ILE A 122 10.22 -7.71 5.59
C ILE A 122 11.44 -8.56 5.93
N LYS A 123 11.31 -9.86 5.70
CA LYS A 123 12.30 -10.89 6.06
C LYS A 123 13.17 -11.35 4.88
N SER A 124 12.81 -10.95 3.67
CA SER A 124 13.47 -11.38 2.44
C SER A 124 13.65 -10.20 1.48
N GLU A 125 14.59 -10.28 0.59
CA GLU A 125 14.72 -9.39 -0.58
C GLU A 125 13.71 -9.75 -1.70
N PHE A 126 12.94 -10.83 -1.51
CA PHE A 126 11.91 -11.32 -2.42
C PHE A 126 10.56 -11.40 -1.71
N MET A 127 9.48 -11.18 -2.45
CA MET A 127 8.13 -11.44 -1.99
C MET A 127 7.64 -12.79 -2.54
N GLY A 128 7.19 -13.68 -1.65
CA GLY A 128 6.79 -15.04 -1.98
C GLY A 128 7.97 -16.02 -2.09
N GLU A 129 7.66 -17.30 -2.36
CA GLU A 129 8.62 -18.43 -2.37
C GLU A 129 8.85 -18.99 -3.78
N GLY A 130 8.42 -18.30 -4.82
CA GLY A 130 8.55 -18.72 -6.20
C GLY A 130 9.84 -18.24 -6.86
N ASP A 131 9.71 -17.73 -8.08
CA ASP A 131 10.82 -17.18 -8.85
C ASP A 131 11.44 -15.94 -8.20
N SER A 132 12.76 -15.89 -8.08
CA SER A 132 13.46 -14.81 -7.37
C SER A 132 13.39 -13.46 -8.12
N GLU A 133 13.45 -13.47 -9.45
CA GLU A 133 13.36 -12.23 -10.23
C GLU A 133 11.95 -11.63 -10.14
N LEU A 134 10.92 -12.48 -10.22
CA LEU A 134 9.55 -12.05 -9.95
C LEU A 134 9.40 -11.55 -8.51
N GLY A 135 9.97 -12.26 -7.54
CA GLY A 135 9.94 -11.89 -6.12
C GLY A 135 10.54 -10.51 -5.85
N LYS A 136 11.61 -10.11 -6.55
CA LYS A 136 12.20 -8.75 -6.49
C LYS A 136 11.24 -7.69 -7.01
N VAL A 137 10.61 -7.94 -8.14
CA VAL A 137 9.63 -7.02 -8.72
C VAL A 137 8.44 -6.83 -7.77
N LEU A 138 7.98 -7.93 -7.17
CA LEU A 138 6.84 -7.91 -6.24
C LEU A 138 7.14 -7.15 -4.95
N ILE A 139 8.31 -7.35 -4.31
CA ILE A 139 8.65 -6.65 -3.07
C ILE A 139 8.81 -5.15 -3.30
N LYS A 140 9.44 -4.75 -4.41
CA LYS A 140 9.52 -3.34 -4.83
C LYS A 140 8.14 -2.75 -5.03
N GLY A 141 7.27 -3.43 -5.78
CA GLY A 141 5.89 -3.02 -6.01
C GLY A 141 5.08 -2.91 -4.71
N PHE A 142 5.28 -3.83 -3.76
CA PHE A 142 4.65 -3.79 -2.44
C PHE A 142 5.06 -2.54 -1.65
N ILE A 143 6.37 -2.25 -1.55
CA ILE A 143 6.89 -1.09 -0.81
C ILE A 143 6.37 0.20 -1.45
N TYR A 144 6.42 0.31 -2.77
CA TYR A 144 5.85 1.44 -3.49
C TYR A 144 4.34 1.60 -3.22
N ALA A 145 3.56 0.52 -3.36
CA ALA A 145 2.12 0.57 -3.10
C ALA A 145 1.81 0.97 -1.65
N LEU A 146 2.62 0.49 -0.69
CA LEU A 146 2.51 0.84 0.73
C LEU A 146 2.74 2.34 0.94
N SER A 147 3.77 2.93 0.30
CA SER A 147 4.10 4.36 0.41
C SER A 147 3.00 5.28 -0.14
N GLN A 148 2.06 4.73 -0.92
CA GLN A 148 0.96 5.44 -1.56
C GLN A 148 -0.39 5.27 -0.84
N GLN A 149 -0.43 4.47 0.25
CA GLN A 149 -1.66 4.31 1.05
C GLN A 149 -1.95 5.55 1.90
N ASP A 150 -3.24 5.80 2.17
CA ASP A 150 -3.67 6.89 3.06
C ASP A 150 -3.31 6.60 4.52
N GLU A 151 -3.41 5.32 4.94
CA GLU A 151 -3.02 4.85 6.26
C GLU A 151 -1.73 4.05 6.20
N LEU A 152 -0.64 4.65 6.68
CA LEU A 152 0.67 4.01 6.72
C LEU A 152 0.85 3.14 7.98
N PRO A 153 1.74 2.13 7.93
CA PRO A 153 2.18 1.45 9.15
C PRO A 153 2.96 2.42 10.04
N GLN A 154 2.95 2.19 11.34
CA GLN A 154 3.76 2.97 12.27
C GLN A 154 5.22 2.51 12.25
N THR A 155 5.45 1.22 11.99
CA THR A 155 6.78 0.62 12.02
C THR A 155 6.99 -0.38 10.87
N MET A 156 8.19 -0.36 10.30
CA MET A 156 8.67 -1.38 9.37
C MET A 156 9.92 -2.04 9.93
N LEU A 157 9.95 -3.37 9.94
CA LEU A 157 11.06 -4.18 10.47
C LEU A 157 11.70 -4.99 9.34
N PHE A 158 13.01 -4.91 9.24
CA PHE A 158 13.79 -5.59 8.22
C PHE A 158 14.81 -6.53 8.87
N TYR A 159 14.78 -7.80 8.52
CA TYR A 159 15.77 -8.77 8.98
C TYR A 159 16.05 -9.84 7.92
N ASN A 160 17.08 -10.66 8.14
CA ASN A 160 17.59 -11.62 7.17
C ASN A 160 17.84 -10.95 5.80
N GLY A 161 17.40 -11.54 4.69
CA GLY A 161 17.51 -10.94 3.34
C GLY A 161 16.84 -9.57 3.20
N GLY A 162 15.84 -9.25 4.04
CA GLY A 162 15.20 -7.93 4.09
C GLY A 162 16.17 -6.79 4.44
N ALA A 163 17.30 -7.06 5.13
CA ALA A 163 18.30 -6.04 5.41
C ALA A 163 18.95 -5.43 4.15
N LYS A 164 18.94 -6.16 3.04
CA LYS A 164 19.41 -5.65 1.75
C LYS A 164 18.50 -4.57 1.17
N ILE A 165 17.20 -4.59 1.51
CA ILE A 165 16.21 -3.64 1.01
C ILE A 165 16.44 -2.22 1.57
N THR A 166 16.99 -2.10 2.78
CA THR A 166 17.29 -0.81 3.43
C THR A 166 18.70 -0.31 3.16
N SER A 167 19.49 -1.05 2.40
CA SER A 167 20.92 -0.81 2.19
C SER A 167 21.23 -0.40 0.75
N GLU A 168 22.46 0.09 0.56
CA GLU A 168 23.01 0.51 -0.74
C GLU A 168 22.76 -0.54 -1.84
N GLY A 169 22.32 -0.09 -3.01
CA GLY A 169 21.97 -0.93 -4.16
C GLY A 169 20.52 -1.39 -4.22
N SER A 170 19.71 -1.11 -3.20
CA SER A 170 18.26 -1.39 -3.24
C SER A 170 17.52 -0.34 -4.07
N GLU A 171 16.63 -0.80 -4.94
CA GLU A 171 15.76 0.06 -5.73
C GLU A 171 14.58 0.66 -4.93
N SER A 172 14.38 0.24 -3.68
CA SER A 172 13.29 0.69 -2.82
C SER A 172 13.68 1.83 -1.87
N ILE A 173 14.92 2.32 -1.92
CA ILE A 173 15.44 3.32 -0.96
C ILE A 173 14.61 4.60 -0.98
N GLU A 174 14.28 5.13 -2.16
CA GLU A 174 13.53 6.38 -2.27
C GLU A 174 12.08 6.25 -1.73
N ASP A 175 11.43 5.10 -1.96
CA ASP A 175 10.10 4.83 -1.42
C ASP A 175 10.14 4.67 0.12
N LEU A 176 11.18 4.03 0.65
CA LEU A 176 11.39 3.89 2.08
C LEU A 176 11.70 5.23 2.77
N LYS A 177 12.51 6.08 2.16
CA LYS A 177 12.75 7.44 2.66
C LYS A 177 11.46 8.26 2.68
N ALA A 178 10.65 8.16 1.63
CA ALA A 178 9.35 8.83 1.59
C ALA A 178 8.39 8.33 2.69
N LEU A 179 8.47 7.05 3.07
CA LEU A 179 7.74 6.51 4.22
C LEU A 179 8.28 7.06 5.55
N GLU A 180 9.61 7.11 5.70
CA GLU A 180 10.28 7.66 6.89
C GLU A 180 9.94 9.14 7.09
N GLU A 181 9.98 9.96 6.02
CA GLU A 181 9.57 11.37 6.04
C GLU A 181 8.11 11.57 6.48
N LYS A 182 7.25 10.60 6.19
CA LYS A 182 5.85 10.59 6.64
C LYS A 182 5.67 10.06 8.08
N GLY A 183 6.77 9.76 8.78
CA GLY A 183 6.78 9.34 10.17
C GLY A 183 6.75 7.82 10.41
N VAL A 184 6.91 7.01 9.38
CA VAL A 184 7.08 5.55 9.54
C VAL A 184 8.46 5.26 10.13
N LYS A 185 8.52 4.51 11.22
CA LYS A 185 9.78 4.10 11.84
C LYS A 185 10.32 2.87 11.12
N ILE A 186 11.56 2.96 10.63
CA ILE A 186 12.22 1.90 9.87
C ILE A 186 13.39 1.35 10.69
N PHE A 187 13.36 0.04 10.96
CA PHE A 187 14.40 -0.64 11.74
C PHE A 187 14.95 -1.84 11.00
N THR A 188 16.27 -1.94 10.95
CA THR A 188 16.98 -3.07 10.32
C THR A 188 17.82 -3.81 11.35
N CYS A 189 17.74 -5.15 11.35
CA CYS A 189 18.48 -6.00 12.25
C CYS A 189 19.99 -5.83 12.09
N GLY A 190 20.67 -5.33 13.11
CA GLY A 190 22.12 -5.11 13.10
C GLY A 190 22.94 -6.37 12.88
N THR A 191 22.51 -7.52 13.42
CA THR A 191 23.14 -8.82 13.15
C THR A 191 23.10 -9.18 11.66
N CYS A 192 21.98 -8.88 10.98
CA CYS A 192 21.83 -9.15 9.55
C CYS A 192 22.69 -8.18 8.72
N LEU A 193 22.72 -6.89 9.08
CA LEU A 193 23.61 -5.92 8.45
C LEU A 193 25.07 -6.36 8.55
N ASN A 194 25.51 -6.79 9.73
CA ASN A 194 26.87 -7.26 9.92
C ASN A 194 27.16 -8.54 9.10
N TYR A 195 26.25 -9.52 9.12
CA TYR A 195 26.40 -10.77 8.39
C TYR A 195 26.56 -10.57 6.88
N TYR A 196 25.81 -9.63 6.30
CA TYR A 196 25.87 -9.32 4.87
C TYR A 196 26.90 -8.24 4.52
N GLY A 197 27.66 -7.69 5.49
CA GLY A 197 28.64 -6.61 5.25
C GLY A 197 27.98 -5.30 4.86
N LEU A 198 26.79 -4.99 5.39
CA LEU A 198 25.95 -3.84 5.05
C LEU A 198 25.89 -2.78 6.16
N THR A 199 26.63 -2.94 7.26
CA THR A 199 26.57 -2.02 8.42
C THR A 199 26.82 -0.57 8.02
N GLU A 200 27.85 -0.31 7.22
CA GLU A 200 28.19 1.04 6.74
C GLU A 200 27.39 1.44 5.47
N LYS A 201 26.53 0.56 5.00
CA LYS A 201 25.74 0.73 3.76
C LYS A 201 24.25 0.90 4.02
N LEU A 202 23.86 1.03 5.28
CA LEU A 202 22.48 1.31 5.62
C LEU A 202 22.11 2.72 5.12
N CYS A 203 21.07 2.82 4.26
CA CYS A 203 20.67 4.05 3.58
C CYS A 203 19.42 4.68 4.16
N VAL A 204 18.61 3.91 4.90
CA VAL A 204 17.33 4.38 5.46
C VAL A 204 17.02 3.65 6.75
N GLY A 205 16.44 4.36 7.71
CA GLY A 205 16.11 3.85 9.03
C GLY A 205 17.31 3.67 9.95
N GLU A 206 17.12 2.92 11.01
CA GLU A 206 18.11 2.70 12.07
C GLU A 206 18.40 1.20 12.25
N ALA A 207 19.65 0.90 12.64
CA ALA A 207 20.02 -0.44 13.05
C ALA A 207 19.43 -0.76 14.43
N THR A 208 18.85 -1.97 14.58
CA THR A 208 18.28 -2.44 15.85
C THR A 208 18.69 -3.88 16.15
N ASN A 209 18.30 -4.40 17.28
CA ASN A 209 18.57 -5.75 17.73
C ASN A 209 17.31 -6.62 17.71
N MET A 210 17.49 -7.95 17.86
CA MET A 210 16.39 -8.91 17.81
C MET A 210 15.40 -8.76 19.00
N TYR A 211 15.86 -8.27 20.15
CA TYR A 211 14.97 -8.02 21.29
C TYR A 211 13.93 -6.94 20.94
N GLU A 212 14.37 -5.81 20.38
CA GLU A 212 13.47 -4.73 19.97
C GLU A 212 12.56 -5.17 18.80
N ILE A 213 13.07 -5.94 17.86
CA ILE A 213 12.26 -6.51 16.77
C ILE A 213 11.15 -7.39 17.36
N THR A 214 11.51 -8.30 18.26
CA THR A 214 10.54 -9.21 18.93
C THR A 214 9.50 -8.41 19.71
N LYS A 215 9.94 -7.41 20.49
CA LYS A 215 9.05 -6.55 21.26
C LYS A 215 8.02 -5.86 20.37
N LYS A 216 8.49 -5.18 19.29
CA LYS A 216 7.59 -4.50 18.35
C LYS A 216 6.61 -5.45 17.66
N MET A 217 7.04 -6.65 17.32
CA MET A 217 6.15 -7.67 16.75
C MET A 217 5.10 -8.18 17.76
N THR A 218 5.49 -8.40 19.02
CA THR A 218 4.57 -8.94 20.05
C THR A 218 3.58 -7.89 20.57
N GLU A 219 3.94 -6.62 20.53
CA GLU A 219 3.08 -5.49 20.92
C GLU A 219 2.20 -4.97 19.78
N ALA A 220 2.45 -5.40 18.53
CA ALA A 220 1.69 -4.99 17.36
C ALA A 220 0.23 -5.47 17.43
N SER A 221 -0.70 -4.61 17.01
CA SER A 221 -2.11 -4.98 16.81
C SER A 221 -2.34 -5.68 15.48
N LEU A 222 -1.50 -5.36 14.50
CA LEU A 222 -1.52 -5.95 13.16
C LEU A 222 -0.09 -6.11 12.64
N ILE A 223 0.24 -7.31 12.20
CA ILE A 223 1.49 -7.60 11.50
C ILE A 223 1.18 -7.95 10.06
N VAL A 224 1.84 -7.27 9.13
CA VAL A 224 1.82 -7.59 7.70
C VAL A 224 3.20 -8.14 7.33
N CYS A 225 3.24 -9.34 6.78
CA CYS A 225 4.47 -10.01 6.37
C CYS A 225 4.30 -10.49 4.92
N PRO A 226 4.79 -9.73 3.92
CA PRO A 226 4.67 -10.08 2.50
C PRO A 226 5.57 -11.25 2.08
#